data_f7885e0fbec233e45344d806e5cc12db
#
_entry.id   f7885e0fbec233e45344d806e5cc12db
#
_cell.length_a   1.000
_cell.length_b   1.000
_cell.length_c   1.000
_cell.angle_alpha   90.00
_cell.angle_beta   90.00
_cell.angle_gamma   90.00
#
_symmetry.space_group_name_H-M   'P 1'
#
loop_
_entity.id
_entity.type
_entity.pdbx_description
1 polymer ?
#
loop_
_entity_poly.entity_id
_entity_poly.type
_entity_poly.pdbx_seq_one_letter_code
_entity_poly.pdbx_strand_id
1 'polypeptide(L)'
;MAALADGTTTLKGVLFSEDSRNFLGSLKSLGFQTKIDENAKIVTVQGCNGTIPVTSGEIYVGSAGTAARFLTAMLAMAEGTFVINASEQMKKRPMKPLFKVLEELGAEIVCLDKEGFLPVQVKGIRGRRPADERCSVKLDISESTQFLSALLLVSPMIKQGLHIEITSARKDGSYIQITRKMMEQFGAVVAFDGEQYHIKSGMKYQSGCYQIEPDVSAACYFYAAAALTGGRTVVKNVTWNCMQGDLKFLKLLEKMGAEVNDTPDGIEVRGASNGKLKGITVDMKDFSDQTMTLAALAPFADGDVRIENIGHIRLQESDRIHAIATELGRLGICCDEEKDAITIHPGTPKPAVIQTYEDHRMAMAFSLVGLRVAGIEISNPMCCRKTFETYFEVLDSLCSRP
;
A
#
# COMPACT_ATOMS: atom_id res chain seq x y z
N MET A 1 -0.41 -15.09 3.84
CA MET A 1 -0.10 -15.84 5.08
C MET A 1 -1.23 -16.78 5.47
N ALA A 2 -2.45 -16.33 5.81
CA ALA A 2 -3.57 -17.20 6.21
C ALA A 2 -3.84 -18.37 5.26
N ALA A 3 -3.83 -18.13 3.94
CA ALA A 3 -4.00 -19.18 2.92
C ALA A 3 -2.86 -20.23 2.90
N LEU A 4 -1.66 -19.82 3.32
CA LEU A 4 -0.48 -20.69 3.37
C LEU A 4 -0.25 -21.34 4.74
N ALA A 5 -1.00 -20.93 5.77
CA ALA A 5 -0.92 -21.50 7.10
C ALA A 5 -1.45 -22.93 7.16
N ASP A 6 -1.16 -23.65 8.23
CA ASP A 6 -1.74 -24.94 8.53
C ASP A 6 -2.97 -24.75 9.43
N GLY A 7 -4.17 -25.12 8.94
CA GLY A 7 -5.43 -24.98 9.68
C GLY A 7 -6.19 -23.67 9.39
N THR A 8 -7.17 -23.39 10.23
CA THR A 8 -8.12 -22.26 10.05
C THR A 8 -7.60 -20.97 10.68
N THR A 9 -7.56 -19.91 9.89
CA THR A 9 -7.21 -18.56 10.34
C THR A 9 -8.43 -17.63 10.30
N THR A 10 -8.67 -16.89 11.38
CA THR A 10 -9.71 -15.85 11.47
C THR A 10 -9.06 -14.47 11.50
N LEU A 11 -9.40 -13.63 10.56
CA LEU A 11 -8.96 -12.24 10.46
C LEU A 11 -10.11 -11.33 10.88
N LYS A 12 -9.91 -10.48 11.89
CA LYS A 12 -10.90 -9.52 12.40
C LYS A 12 -10.50 -8.10 12.02
N GLY A 13 -11.49 -7.22 11.76
CA GLY A 13 -11.25 -5.83 11.34
C GLY A 13 -10.81 -5.71 9.89
N VAL A 14 -11.20 -6.64 9.03
CA VAL A 14 -10.83 -6.63 7.61
C VAL A 14 -11.49 -5.43 6.91
N LEU A 15 -10.69 -4.68 6.16
CA LEU A 15 -11.17 -3.65 5.27
C LEU A 15 -11.72 -4.31 3.98
N PHE A 16 -12.98 -4.05 3.66
CA PHE A 16 -13.60 -4.46 2.40
C PHE A 16 -13.55 -3.29 1.42
N SER A 17 -12.74 -3.43 0.41
CA SER A 17 -12.53 -2.50 -0.71
C SER A 17 -12.42 -3.30 -2.00
N GLU A 18 -12.36 -2.65 -3.14
CA GLU A 18 -12.18 -3.33 -4.42
C GLU A 18 -10.89 -4.17 -4.42
N ASP A 19 -9.78 -3.65 -3.89
CA ASP A 19 -8.51 -4.37 -3.81
C ASP A 19 -8.61 -5.64 -2.95
N SER A 20 -9.23 -5.57 -1.78
CA SER A 20 -9.41 -6.74 -0.90
C SER A 20 -10.39 -7.77 -1.47
N ARG A 21 -11.46 -7.32 -2.13
CA ARG A 21 -12.42 -8.21 -2.81
C ARG A 21 -11.77 -8.96 -3.98
N ASN A 22 -10.95 -8.28 -4.80
CA ASN A 22 -10.19 -8.91 -5.89
C ASN A 22 -9.20 -9.95 -5.36
N PHE A 23 -8.55 -9.65 -4.22
CA PHE A 23 -7.64 -10.62 -3.58
C PHE A 23 -8.41 -11.87 -3.08
N LEU A 24 -9.53 -11.67 -2.37
CA LEU A 24 -10.38 -12.76 -1.88
C LEU A 24 -10.99 -13.56 -3.03
N GLY A 25 -11.43 -12.90 -4.10
CA GLY A 25 -11.91 -13.53 -5.32
C GLY A 25 -10.84 -14.41 -5.96
N SER A 26 -9.59 -13.92 -6.05
CA SER A 26 -8.45 -14.69 -6.54
C SER A 26 -8.17 -15.93 -5.68
N LEU A 27 -8.21 -15.82 -4.34
CA LEU A 27 -8.08 -16.99 -3.46
C LEU A 27 -9.19 -18.01 -3.69
N LYS A 28 -10.43 -17.55 -3.88
CA LYS A 28 -11.56 -18.45 -4.20
C LYS A 28 -11.37 -19.15 -5.54
N SER A 29 -10.91 -18.45 -6.58
CA SER A 29 -10.60 -19.06 -7.91
C SER A 29 -9.48 -20.09 -7.81
N LEU A 30 -8.54 -19.93 -6.87
CA LEU A 30 -7.47 -20.89 -6.57
C LEU A 30 -7.91 -22.02 -5.63
N GLY A 31 -9.22 -22.14 -5.35
CA GLY A 31 -9.80 -23.24 -4.57
C GLY A 31 -9.70 -23.12 -3.06
N PHE A 32 -9.18 -21.99 -2.52
CA PHE A 32 -9.15 -21.78 -1.07
C PHE A 32 -10.55 -21.59 -0.51
N GLN A 33 -10.86 -22.27 0.60
CA GLN A 33 -12.11 -22.11 1.31
C GLN A 33 -12.04 -20.85 2.18
N THR A 34 -12.95 -19.91 1.91
CA THR A 34 -13.07 -18.65 2.65
C THR A 34 -14.51 -18.42 3.09
N LYS A 35 -14.69 -17.99 4.34
CA LYS A 35 -15.96 -17.49 4.85
C LYS A 35 -15.83 -16.00 5.14
N ILE A 36 -16.71 -15.20 4.56
CA ILE A 36 -16.67 -13.74 4.62
C ILE A 36 -17.91 -13.24 5.33
N ASP A 37 -17.74 -12.43 6.37
CA ASP A 37 -18.77 -11.67 7.05
C ASP A 37 -18.39 -10.18 6.99
N GLU A 38 -18.96 -9.48 6.02
CA GLU A 38 -18.64 -8.06 5.80
C GLU A 38 -19.18 -7.17 6.92
N ASN A 39 -20.33 -7.52 7.48
CA ASN A 39 -20.97 -6.75 8.56
C ASN A 39 -20.11 -6.82 9.85
N ALA A 40 -19.61 -8.00 10.17
CA ALA A 40 -18.70 -8.19 11.31
C ALA A 40 -17.26 -7.81 11.00
N LYS A 41 -16.92 -7.52 9.73
CA LYS A 41 -15.56 -7.30 9.24
C LYS A 41 -14.64 -8.48 9.54
N ILE A 42 -15.12 -9.70 9.31
CA ILE A 42 -14.40 -10.95 9.60
C ILE A 42 -14.23 -11.75 8.31
N VAL A 43 -13.01 -12.26 8.11
CA VAL A 43 -12.71 -13.25 7.08
C VAL A 43 -12.07 -14.46 7.75
N THR A 44 -12.61 -15.65 7.49
CA THR A 44 -12.03 -16.92 7.90
C THR A 44 -11.48 -17.63 6.67
N VAL A 45 -10.23 -18.09 6.74
CA VAL A 45 -9.53 -18.76 5.65
C VAL A 45 -9.08 -20.13 6.13
N GLN A 46 -9.44 -21.20 5.40
CA GLN A 46 -8.86 -22.53 5.58
C GLN A 46 -7.53 -22.55 4.83
N GLY A 47 -6.44 -22.55 5.58
CA GLY A 47 -5.09 -22.63 5.03
C GLY A 47 -4.71 -24.04 4.61
N CYS A 48 -3.83 -24.15 3.63
CA CYS A 48 -3.46 -25.41 2.97
C CYS A 48 -1.97 -25.76 3.14
N ASN A 49 -1.33 -25.33 4.24
CA ASN A 49 0.06 -25.67 4.60
C ASN A 49 1.05 -25.48 3.43
N GLY A 50 1.03 -24.29 2.81
CA GLY A 50 1.89 -23.94 1.67
C GLY A 50 1.53 -24.62 0.35
N THR A 51 0.35 -25.23 0.23
CA THR A 51 -0.14 -25.86 -1.02
C THR A 51 -1.25 -24.98 -1.62
N ILE A 52 -1.30 -24.90 -2.95
CA ILE A 52 -2.43 -24.30 -3.64
C ILE A 52 -3.42 -25.43 -3.98
N PRO A 53 -4.74 -25.29 -3.69
CA PRO A 53 -5.69 -26.37 -3.85
C PRO A 53 -5.89 -26.87 -5.30
N VAL A 54 -5.63 -26.03 -6.30
CA VAL A 54 -5.73 -26.35 -7.73
C VAL A 54 -4.37 -26.27 -8.41
N THR A 55 -4.18 -26.98 -9.52
CA THR A 55 -2.94 -26.97 -10.33
C THR A 55 -3.05 -26.15 -11.60
N SER A 56 -4.20 -25.53 -11.85
CA SER A 56 -4.40 -24.62 -12.98
C SER A 56 -5.54 -23.67 -12.67
N GLY A 57 -5.52 -22.50 -13.29
CA GLY A 57 -6.59 -21.52 -13.16
C GLY A 57 -6.19 -20.14 -13.66
N GLU A 58 -7.18 -19.27 -13.74
CA GLU A 58 -7.00 -17.86 -14.04
C GLU A 58 -7.49 -17.02 -12.86
N ILE A 59 -6.73 -15.98 -12.53
CA ILE A 59 -7.08 -15.00 -11.50
C ILE A 59 -7.07 -13.59 -12.08
N TYR A 60 -7.93 -12.74 -11.55
CA TYR A 60 -7.99 -11.32 -11.85
C TYR A 60 -7.67 -10.49 -10.59
N VAL A 61 -6.62 -9.68 -10.65
CA VAL A 61 -6.11 -8.93 -9.49
C VAL A 61 -6.53 -7.46 -9.47
N GLY A 62 -7.35 -7.02 -10.43
CA GLY A 62 -7.80 -5.64 -10.53
C GLY A 62 -6.65 -4.66 -10.70
N SER A 63 -6.71 -3.53 -9.99
CA SER A 63 -5.67 -2.50 -9.92
C SER A 63 -4.74 -2.66 -8.70
N ALA A 64 -4.92 -3.73 -7.91
CA ALA A 64 -4.22 -3.98 -6.67
C ALA A 64 -2.76 -4.44 -6.90
N GLY A 65 -1.80 -3.54 -6.71
CA GLY A 65 -0.38 -3.88 -6.83
C GLY A 65 0.08 -4.97 -5.85
N THR A 66 -0.51 -5.02 -4.65
CA THR A 66 -0.26 -6.08 -3.65
C THR A 66 -0.77 -7.44 -4.13
N ALA A 67 -2.01 -7.51 -4.61
CA ALA A 67 -2.56 -8.75 -5.17
C ALA A 67 -1.72 -9.25 -6.36
N ALA A 68 -1.38 -8.35 -7.29
CA ALA A 68 -0.58 -8.66 -8.45
C ALA A 68 0.77 -9.30 -8.07
N ARG A 69 1.52 -8.66 -7.18
CA ARG A 69 2.88 -9.09 -6.84
C ARG A 69 2.90 -10.29 -5.90
N PHE A 70 2.03 -10.31 -4.88
CA PHE A 70 2.02 -11.37 -3.87
C PHE A 70 1.47 -12.68 -4.44
N LEU A 71 0.39 -12.62 -5.25
CA LEU A 71 -0.16 -13.81 -5.88
C LEU A 71 0.76 -14.35 -6.99
N THR A 72 1.44 -13.49 -7.77
CA THR A 72 2.44 -13.96 -8.74
C THR A 72 3.55 -14.75 -8.05
N ALA A 73 4.10 -14.24 -6.95
CA ALA A 73 5.13 -14.96 -6.20
C ALA A 73 4.57 -16.27 -5.59
N MET A 74 3.35 -16.25 -5.06
CA MET A 74 2.70 -17.44 -4.50
C MET A 74 2.50 -18.54 -5.56
N LEU A 75 2.04 -18.18 -6.75
CA LEU A 75 1.81 -19.13 -7.85
C LEU A 75 3.11 -19.62 -8.47
N ALA A 76 4.15 -18.80 -8.50
CA ALA A 76 5.49 -19.20 -8.91
C ALA A 76 6.10 -20.30 -8.00
N MET A 77 5.76 -20.29 -6.71
CA MET A 77 6.20 -21.32 -5.75
C MET A 77 5.23 -22.53 -5.66
N ALA A 78 4.13 -22.52 -6.40
CA ALA A 78 3.11 -23.56 -6.39
C ALA A 78 3.45 -24.71 -7.39
N GLU A 79 2.63 -25.74 -7.38
CA GLU A 79 2.57 -26.74 -8.46
C GLU A 79 1.47 -26.33 -9.44
N GLY A 80 1.78 -26.30 -10.75
CA GLY A 80 0.77 -26.04 -11.77
C GLY A 80 1.07 -24.87 -12.69
N THR A 81 0.06 -24.51 -13.50
CA THR A 81 0.14 -23.42 -14.48
C THR A 81 -1.05 -22.49 -14.33
N PHE A 82 -0.79 -21.20 -14.16
CA PHE A 82 -1.80 -20.20 -13.83
C PHE A 82 -1.68 -18.98 -14.73
N VAL A 83 -2.80 -18.34 -15.04
CA VAL A 83 -2.84 -17.05 -15.72
C VAL A 83 -3.23 -15.96 -14.73
N ILE A 84 -2.48 -14.86 -14.75
CA ILE A 84 -2.74 -13.70 -13.91
C ILE A 84 -3.10 -12.53 -14.82
N ASN A 85 -4.34 -12.07 -14.73
CA ASN A 85 -4.85 -10.92 -15.45
C ASN A 85 -5.10 -9.75 -14.51
N ALA A 86 -5.17 -8.53 -15.07
CA ALA A 86 -5.27 -7.29 -14.30
C ALA A 86 -6.03 -6.20 -15.05
N SER A 87 -6.35 -5.11 -14.37
CA SER A 87 -6.88 -3.90 -15.00
C SER A 87 -5.84 -3.23 -15.90
N GLU A 88 -6.31 -2.41 -16.84
CA GLU A 88 -5.43 -1.64 -17.74
C GLU A 88 -4.45 -0.72 -16.98
N GLN A 89 -4.83 -0.24 -15.79
CA GLN A 89 -3.96 0.53 -14.93
C GLN A 89 -2.83 -0.34 -14.36
N MET A 90 -3.12 -1.54 -13.88
CA MET A 90 -2.10 -2.44 -13.31
C MET A 90 -1.19 -3.02 -14.39
N LYS A 91 -1.68 -3.26 -15.61
CA LYS A 91 -0.88 -3.69 -16.77
C LYS A 91 0.22 -2.69 -17.18
N LYS A 92 0.13 -1.43 -16.73
CA LYS A 92 1.16 -0.40 -16.97
C LYS A 92 2.24 -0.38 -15.88
N ARG A 93 2.06 -1.12 -14.79
CA ARG A 93 2.98 -1.10 -13.63
C ARG A 93 4.04 -2.19 -13.78
N PRO A 94 5.33 -1.87 -13.58
CA PRO A 94 6.42 -2.81 -13.80
C PRO A 94 6.36 -4.00 -12.84
N MET A 95 6.72 -5.18 -13.37
CA MET A 95 6.81 -6.45 -12.65
C MET A 95 8.14 -7.17 -12.91
N LYS A 96 8.93 -6.68 -13.88
CA LYS A 96 10.13 -7.35 -14.40
C LYS A 96 11.15 -7.75 -13.31
N PRO A 97 11.49 -6.91 -12.31
CA PRO A 97 12.43 -7.32 -11.27
C PRO A 97 11.95 -8.54 -10.48
N LEU A 98 10.64 -8.63 -10.21
CA LEU A 98 10.06 -9.79 -9.53
C LEU A 98 10.08 -11.03 -10.43
N PHE A 99 9.69 -10.90 -11.71
CA PHE A 99 9.67 -12.02 -12.64
C PHE A 99 11.06 -12.65 -12.76
N LYS A 100 12.10 -11.82 -12.97
CA LYS A 100 13.49 -12.28 -13.06
C LYS A 100 13.90 -13.15 -11.86
N VAL A 101 13.61 -12.69 -10.65
CA VAL A 101 13.96 -13.45 -9.43
C VAL A 101 13.16 -14.74 -9.32
N LEU A 102 11.88 -14.74 -9.70
CA LEU A 102 11.06 -15.96 -9.68
C LEU A 102 11.55 -16.98 -10.71
N GLU A 103 12.06 -16.54 -11.87
CA GLU A 103 12.70 -17.37 -12.88
C GLU A 103 14.05 -17.92 -12.41
N GLU A 104 14.87 -17.11 -11.72
CA GLU A 104 16.12 -17.58 -11.06
C GLU A 104 15.81 -18.65 -10.00
N LEU A 105 14.65 -18.56 -9.33
CA LEU A 105 14.16 -19.59 -8.42
C LEU A 105 13.61 -20.83 -9.15
N GLY A 106 13.44 -20.78 -10.48
CA GLY A 106 13.07 -21.91 -11.35
C GLY A 106 11.63 -21.91 -11.84
N ALA A 107 10.84 -20.86 -11.61
CA ALA A 107 9.52 -20.70 -12.23
C ALA A 107 9.68 -20.38 -13.73
N GLU A 108 8.66 -20.70 -14.52
CA GLU A 108 8.57 -20.28 -15.92
C GLU A 108 7.49 -19.18 -16.01
N ILE A 109 7.87 -17.97 -16.46
CA ILE A 109 6.96 -16.84 -16.59
C ILE A 109 6.90 -16.42 -18.05
N VAL A 110 5.71 -16.41 -18.62
CA VAL A 110 5.46 -15.99 -20.00
C VAL A 110 4.57 -14.75 -19.98
N CYS A 111 5.11 -13.61 -20.39
CA CYS A 111 4.31 -12.40 -20.59
C CYS A 111 3.41 -12.58 -21.80
N LEU A 112 2.08 -12.39 -21.63
CA LEU A 112 1.08 -12.64 -22.66
C LEU A 112 0.83 -11.41 -23.57
N ASP A 113 1.35 -10.24 -23.17
CA ASP A 113 1.25 -8.99 -23.92
C ASP A 113 2.63 -8.32 -23.94
N LYS A 114 2.93 -7.48 -22.97
CA LYS A 114 4.17 -6.71 -22.90
C LYS A 114 5.17 -7.34 -21.93
N GLU A 115 6.42 -7.48 -22.40
CA GLU A 115 7.54 -8.00 -21.58
C GLU A 115 7.71 -7.24 -20.26
N GLY A 116 7.73 -7.98 -19.14
CA GLY A 116 7.89 -7.42 -17.80
C GLY A 116 6.62 -6.84 -17.18
N PHE A 117 5.44 -7.08 -17.79
CA PHE A 117 4.14 -6.58 -17.34
C PHE A 117 3.10 -7.70 -17.32
N LEU A 118 1.97 -7.46 -16.63
CA LEU A 118 0.79 -8.32 -16.73
C LEU A 118 0.05 -8.07 -18.08
N PRO A 119 -0.71 -9.06 -18.60
CA PRO A 119 -0.98 -10.38 -18.03
C PRO A 119 0.17 -11.37 -18.27
N VAL A 120 0.27 -12.36 -17.38
CA VAL A 120 1.31 -13.41 -17.48
C VAL A 120 0.74 -14.80 -17.26
N GLN A 121 1.38 -15.78 -17.88
CA GLN A 121 1.26 -17.18 -17.50
C GLN A 121 2.43 -17.56 -16.61
N VAL A 122 2.14 -18.16 -15.47
CA VAL A 122 3.12 -18.61 -14.47
C VAL A 122 3.03 -20.12 -14.33
N LYS A 123 4.14 -20.83 -14.54
CA LYS A 123 4.28 -22.26 -14.25
C LYS A 123 5.21 -22.40 -13.07
N GLY A 124 4.68 -22.89 -11.97
CA GLY A 124 5.37 -22.89 -10.68
C GLY A 124 6.37 -24.03 -10.53
N ILE A 125 7.20 -23.94 -9.49
CA ILE A 125 8.40 -24.80 -9.27
C ILE A 125 8.19 -26.00 -8.36
N ARG A 126 7.05 -26.14 -7.69
CA ARG A 126 6.86 -27.18 -6.67
C ARG A 126 7.12 -28.57 -7.27
N GLY A 127 8.03 -29.31 -6.61
CA GLY A 127 8.44 -30.65 -7.08
C GLY A 127 9.52 -30.67 -8.17
N ARG A 128 9.98 -29.51 -8.68
CA ARG A 128 10.98 -29.42 -9.75
C ARG A 128 12.40 -29.14 -9.28
N ARG A 129 12.59 -28.65 -8.07
CA ARG A 129 13.90 -28.23 -7.56
C ARG A 129 14.55 -29.31 -6.70
N PRO A 130 15.86 -29.59 -6.89
CA PRO A 130 16.61 -30.48 -6.01
C PRO A 130 16.59 -29.99 -4.56
N ALA A 131 16.51 -30.91 -3.59
CA ALA A 131 16.38 -30.60 -2.18
C ALA A 131 17.62 -29.93 -1.56
N ASP A 132 18.77 -29.99 -2.22
CA ASP A 132 20.08 -29.62 -1.67
C ASP A 132 20.62 -28.26 -2.12
N GLU A 133 19.96 -27.56 -3.04
CA GLU A 133 20.41 -26.24 -3.50
C GLU A 133 19.96 -25.10 -2.56
N ARG A 134 20.93 -24.39 -1.99
CA ARG A 134 20.64 -23.12 -1.28
C ARG A 134 20.00 -22.12 -2.23
N CYS A 135 18.87 -21.54 -1.84
CA CYS A 135 18.21 -20.51 -2.59
C CYS A 135 18.79 -19.15 -2.22
N SER A 136 19.61 -18.58 -3.11
CA SER A 136 20.13 -17.22 -2.98
C SER A 136 19.80 -16.43 -4.23
N VAL A 137 19.24 -15.24 -4.09
CA VAL A 137 18.83 -14.40 -5.20
C VAL A 137 19.22 -12.93 -4.94
N LYS A 138 19.33 -12.17 -6.04
CA LYS A 138 19.58 -10.73 -5.99
C LYS A 138 18.35 -9.97 -6.46
N LEU A 139 17.94 -8.94 -5.71
CA LEU A 139 16.74 -8.18 -6.01
C LEU A 139 16.99 -6.67 -5.97
N ASP A 140 16.53 -5.98 -7.00
CA ASP A 140 16.41 -4.53 -7.04
C ASP A 140 15.00 -4.12 -6.59
N ILE A 141 14.90 -3.28 -5.57
CA ILE A 141 13.63 -2.75 -5.04
C ILE A 141 13.43 -1.24 -5.32
N SER A 142 14.24 -0.65 -6.20
CA SER A 142 14.16 0.77 -6.53
C SER A 142 12.79 1.19 -7.09
N GLU A 143 12.17 0.33 -7.92
CA GLU A 143 10.84 0.57 -8.49
C GLU A 143 9.70 0.24 -7.51
N SER A 144 9.88 -0.78 -6.64
CA SER A 144 8.85 -1.18 -5.69
C SER A 144 9.37 -2.09 -4.58
N THR A 145 9.15 -1.70 -3.33
CA THR A 145 9.42 -2.55 -2.16
C THR A 145 8.49 -3.77 -2.07
N GLN A 146 7.37 -3.78 -2.82
CA GLN A 146 6.44 -4.92 -2.87
C GLN A 146 7.08 -6.15 -3.52
N PHE A 147 8.12 -6.02 -4.35
CA PHE A 147 8.84 -7.16 -4.90
C PHE A 147 9.51 -7.98 -3.80
N LEU A 148 10.16 -7.30 -2.85
CA LEU A 148 10.75 -7.96 -1.70
C LEU A 148 9.67 -8.55 -0.79
N SER A 149 8.63 -7.79 -0.45
CA SER A 149 7.51 -8.30 0.35
C SER A 149 6.88 -9.55 -0.26
N ALA A 150 6.74 -9.61 -1.60
CA ALA A 150 6.23 -10.79 -2.29
C ALA A 150 7.11 -12.04 -2.07
N LEU A 151 8.43 -11.90 -2.19
CA LEU A 151 9.38 -13.00 -1.96
C LEU A 151 9.42 -13.42 -0.49
N LEU A 152 9.41 -12.46 0.45
CA LEU A 152 9.37 -12.76 1.89
C LEU A 152 8.11 -13.56 2.25
N LEU A 153 6.94 -13.13 1.76
CA LEU A 153 5.66 -13.78 2.04
C LEU A 153 5.58 -15.23 1.54
N VAL A 154 6.28 -15.58 0.48
CA VAL A 154 6.27 -16.95 -0.07
C VAL A 154 7.47 -17.78 0.40
N SER A 155 8.44 -17.17 1.06
CA SER A 155 9.65 -17.86 1.50
C SER A 155 9.40 -19.09 2.38
N PRO A 156 8.35 -19.18 3.21
CA PRO A 156 8.04 -20.42 3.93
C PRO A 156 7.61 -21.60 3.01
N MET A 157 7.26 -21.35 1.75
CA MET A 157 7.01 -22.39 0.76
C MET A 157 8.33 -23.00 0.22
N ILE A 158 9.46 -22.35 0.44
CA ILE A 158 10.80 -22.78 -0.02
C ILE A 158 11.47 -23.57 1.09
N LYS A 159 11.49 -24.89 0.95
CA LYS A 159 11.97 -25.82 1.99
C LYS A 159 13.41 -25.57 2.43
N GLN A 160 14.27 -25.12 1.52
CA GLN A 160 15.70 -24.87 1.75
C GLN A 160 15.97 -23.55 2.50
N GLY A 161 14.95 -22.72 2.69
CA GLY A 161 15.09 -21.32 3.09
C GLY A 161 15.47 -20.44 1.91
N LEU A 162 15.60 -19.13 2.16
CA LEU A 162 15.86 -18.14 1.12
C LEU A 162 16.83 -17.06 1.62
N HIS A 163 17.80 -16.71 0.80
CA HIS A 163 18.69 -15.56 0.99
C HIS A 163 18.42 -14.55 -0.11
N ILE A 164 18.18 -13.29 0.25
CA ILE A 164 17.88 -12.22 -0.70
C ILE A 164 18.87 -11.08 -0.48
N GLU A 165 19.78 -10.88 -1.42
CA GLU A 165 20.67 -9.73 -1.47
C GLU A 165 19.97 -8.58 -2.17
N ILE A 166 19.89 -7.41 -1.52
CA ILE A 166 19.28 -6.22 -2.12
C ILE A 166 20.36 -5.42 -2.87
N THR A 167 20.15 -5.23 -4.16
CA THR A 167 21.14 -4.55 -5.03
C THR A 167 20.92 -3.04 -5.13
N SER A 168 19.71 -2.55 -4.88
CA SER A 168 19.38 -1.13 -4.87
C SER A 168 20.01 -0.39 -3.67
N ALA A 169 20.13 0.94 -3.77
CA ALA A 169 20.64 1.79 -2.66
C ALA A 169 19.72 1.70 -1.42
N ARG A 170 18.40 1.70 -1.63
CA ARG A 170 17.43 1.44 -0.57
C ARG A 170 17.41 -0.05 -0.25
N LYS A 171 17.65 -0.42 1.00
CA LYS A 171 17.70 -1.83 1.46
C LYS A 171 16.46 -2.27 2.24
N ASP A 172 15.75 -1.34 2.87
CA ASP A 172 14.58 -1.59 3.71
C ASP A 172 13.53 -0.46 3.55
N GLY A 173 12.41 -0.56 4.23
CA GLY A 173 11.36 0.46 4.25
C GLY A 173 10.14 0.04 5.05
N SER A 174 9.25 1.00 5.33
CA SER A 174 8.09 0.80 6.21
C SER A 174 7.21 -0.40 5.80
N TYR A 175 6.92 -0.57 4.51
CA TYR A 175 6.11 -1.70 4.03
C TYR A 175 6.82 -3.06 4.15
N ILE A 176 8.15 -3.09 4.03
CA ILE A 176 8.94 -4.30 4.27
C ILE A 176 8.91 -4.64 5.76
N GLN A 177 9.02 -3.64 6.63
CA GLN A 177 8.95 -3.81 8.08
C GLN A 177 7.57 -4.31 8.52
N ILE A 178 6.46 -3.81 7.93
CA ILE A 178 5.11 -4.36 8.14
C ILE A 178 5.09 -5.84 7.76
N THR A 179 5.60 -6.17 6.57
CA THR A 179 5.63 -7.57 6.09
C THR A 179 6.37 -8.47 7.08
N ARG A 180 7.56 -8.08 7.53
CA ARG A 180 8.37 -8.85 8.49
C ARG A 180 7.66 -9.03 9.84
N LYS A 181 7.10 -7.95 10.40
CA LYS A 181 6.35 -7.99 11.66
C LYS A 181 5.12 -8.89 11.56
N MET A 182 4.37 -8.81 10.48
CA MET A 182 3.23 -9.68 10.26
C MET A 182 3.64 -11.14 10.06
N MET A 183 4.73 -11.41 9.33
CA MET A 183 5.28 -12.77 9.21
C MET A 183 5.67 -13.33 10.59
N GLU A 184 6.28 -12.51 11.44
CA GLU A 184 6.63 -12.90 12.82
C GLU A 184 5.39 -13.23 13.64
N GLN A 185 4.31 -12.44 13.54
CA GLN A 185 3.02 -12.76 14.20
C GLN A 185 2.45 -14.10 13.72
N PHE A 186 2.66 -14.45 12.44
CA PHE A 186 2.28 -15.75 11.87
C PHE A 186 3.34 -16.86 12.09
N GLY A 187 4.36 -16.62 12.92
CA GLY A 187 5.36 -17.61 13.32
C GLY A 187 6.56 -17.74 12.36
N ALA A 188 6.67 -16.89 11.33
CA ALA A 188 7.78 -16.92 10.39
C ALA A 188 8.70 -15.71 10.57
N VAL A 189 9.92 -15.94 11.09
CA VAL A 189 10.89 -14.89 11.38
C VAL A 189 11.83 -14.66 10.20
N VAL A 190 12.00 -13.39 9.81
CA VAL A 190 12.94 -12.94 8.78
C VAL A 190 14.07 -12.15 9.42
N ALA A 191 15.31 -12.62 9.33
CA ALA A 191 16.47 -11.87 9.75
C ALA A 191 16.92 -10.89 8.64
N PHE A 192 17.41 -9.73 9.03
CA PHE A 192 18.00 -8.72 8.15
C PHE A 192 19.27 -8.18 8.79
N ASP A 193 20.38 -8.21 8.06
CA ASP A 193 21.70 -7.79 8.54
C ASP A 193 22.14 -6.39 8.08
N GLY A 194 21.27 -5.68 7.37
CA GLY A 194 21.52 -4.38 6.76
C GLY A 194 21.69 -4.42 5.23
N GLU A 195 22.02 -5.57 4.67
CA GLU A 195 22.24 -5.78 3.24
C GLU A 195 21.39 -6.92 2.67
N GLN A 196 21.16 -7.97 3.45
CA GLN A 196 20.53 -9.22 3.02
C GLN A 196 19.41 -9.65 3.96
N TYR A 197 18.41 -10.28 3.39
CA TYR A 197 17.30 -10.92 4.11
C TYR A 197 17.55 -12.42 4.15
N HIS A 198 17.41 -13.02 5.35
CA HIS A 198 17.67 -14.43 5.58
C HIS A 198 16.44 -15.10 6.18
N ILE A 199 15.93 -16.09 5.48
CA ILE A 199 14.81 -16.91 5.91
C ILE A 199 15.29 -18.35 6.07
N LYS A 200 15.15 -18.88 7.29
CA LYS A 200 15.58 -20.25 7.61
C LYS A 200 14.70 -21.27 6.91
N SER A 201 15.29 -22.45 6.66
CA SER A 201 14.57 -23.64 6.16
C SER A 201 13.48 -24.11 7.14
N GLY A 202 12.43 -24.71 6.63
CA GLY A 202 11.39 -25.37 7.43
C GLY A 202 10.42 -24.42 8.15
N MET A 203 10.45 -23.12 7.91
CA MET A 203 9.47 -22.20 8.44
C MET A 203 8.08 -22.43 7.87
N LYS A 204 7.05 -22.23 8.71
CA LYS A 204 5.64 -22.36 8.35
C LYS A 204 4.83 -21.27 9.02
N TYR A 205 3.78 -20.85 8.34
CA TYR A 205 2.79 -19.97 8.95
C TYR A 205 1.87 -20.74 9.89
N GLN A 206 1.58 -20.12 11.02
CA GLN A 206 0.66 -20.62 12.04
C GLN A 206 -0.73 -20.06 11.77
N SER A 207 -1.75 -20.92 11.87
CA SER A 207 -3.14 -20.48 11.91
C SER A 207 -3.49 -19.86 13.27
N GLY A 208 -4.55 -19.06 13.32
CA GLY A 208 -4.97 -18.42 14.56
C GLY A 208 -6.02 -17.33 14.35
N CYS A 209 -6.21 -16.51 15.37
CA CYS A 209 -7.09 -15.34 15.31
C CYS A 209 -6.23 -14.08 15.35
N TYR A 210 -6.33 -13.27 14.31
CA TYR A 210 -5.52 -12.05 14.13
C TYR A 210 -6.41 -10.84 14.00
N GLN A 211 -6.08 -9.78 14.75
CA GLN A 211 -6.70 -8.47 14.62
C GLN A 211 -5.92 -7.66 13.57
N ILE A 212 -6.60 -7.21 12.53
CA ILE A 212 -6.05 -6.30 11.54
C ILE A 212 -6.07 -4.89 12.10
N GLU A 213 -4.98 -4.14 11.93
CA GLU A 213 -4.90 -2.73 12.29
C GLU A 213 -5.85 -1.87 11.44
N PRO A 214 -6.32 -0.73 11.97
CA PRO A 214 -6.98 0.28 11.15
C PRO A 214 -6.08 0.75 10.01
N ASP A 215 -6.67 1.20 8.91
CA ASP A 215 -5.92 1.82 7.82
C ASP A 215 -5.47 3.24 8.21
N VAL A 216 -4.21 3.37 8.62
CA VAL A 216 -3.61 4.66 9.00
C VAL A 216 -3.49 5.60 7.79
N SER A 217 -3.26 5.06 6.59
CA SER A 217 -3.25 5.87 5.37
C SER A 217 -4.58 6.58 5.16
N ALA A 218 -5.69 5.86 5.33
CA ALA A 218 -7.03 6.44 5.25
C ALA A 218 -7.31 7.42 6.40
N ALA A 219 -6.84 7.12 7.61
CA ALA A 219 -6.97 8.00 8.76
C ALA A 219 -6.30 9.38 8.54
N CYS A 220 -5.18 9.40 7.80
CA CYS A 220 -4.42 10.64 7.55
C CYS A 220 -5.24 11.72 6.83
N TYR A 221 -6.20 11.37 5.98
CA TYR A 221 -7.07 12.38 5.34
C TYR A 221 -7.93 13.12 6.37
N PHE A 222 -8.46 12.43 7.36
CA PHE A 222 -9.29 13.05 8.41
C PHE A 222 -8.45 13.84 9.42
N TYR A 223 -7.24 13.38 9.71
CA TYR A 223 -6.28 14.15 10.51
C TYR A 223 -5.85 15.43 9.78
N ALA A 224 -5.61 15.34 8.48
CA ALA A 224 -5.31 16.47 7.63
C ALA A 224 -6.49 17.47 7.54
N ALA A 225 -7.73 16.96 7.45
CA ALA A 225 -8.93 17.78 7.49
C ALA A 225 -9.02 18.60 8.79
N ALA A 226 -8.78 17.98 9.95
CA ALA A 226 -8.76 18.69 11.24
C ALA A 226 -7.65 19.75 11.28
N ALA A 227 -6.43 19.39 10.85
CA ALA A 227 -5.31 20.33 10.81
C ALA A 227 -5.59 21.53 9.91
N LEU A 228 -6.22 21.31 8.76
CA LEU A 228 -6.54 22.33 7.75
C LEU A 228 -7.66 23.28 8.19
N THR A 229 -8.68 22.76 8.87
CA THR A 229 -9.89 23.53 9.21
C THR A 229 -9.87 24.15 10.61
N GLY A 230 -8.86 23.85 11.42
CA GLY A 230 -8.85 24.21 12.84
C GLY A 230 -9.78 23.32 13.68
N GLY A 231 -10.27 22.22 13.09
CA GLY A 231 -11.21 21.29 13.72
C GLY A 231 -10.51 20.25 14.62
N ARG A 232 -11.28 19.22 14.98
CA ARG A 232 -10.85 18.11 15.83
C ARG A 232 -11.26 16.78 15.22
N THR A 233 -10.34 15.82 15.14
CA THR A 233 -10.62 14.47 14.69
C THR A 233 -9.98 13.45 15.63
N VAL A 234 -10.73 12.40 15.98
CA VAL A 234 -10.22 11.19 16.63
C VAL A 234 -10.50 10.00 15.73
N VAL A 235 -9.47 9.27 15.33
CA VAL A 235 -9.66 8.03 14.59
C VAL A 235 -9.50 6.85 15.54
N LYS A 236 -10.60 6.10 15.70
CA LYS A 236 -10.68 5.00 16.67
C LYS A 236 -9.69 3.88 16.35
N ASN A 237 -9.09 3.34 17.40
CA ASN A 237 -8.11 2.23 17.36
C ASN A 237 -6.81 2.53 16.60
N VAL A 238 -6.58 3.74 16.11
CA VAL A 238 -5.25 4.15 15.64
C VAL A 238 -4.42 4.52 16.86
N THR A 239 -3.29 3.87 17.04
CA THR A 239 -2.37 4.08 18.16
C THR A 239 -0.93 4.17 17.66
N TRP A 240 -0.02 4.69 18.48
CA TRP A 240 1.41 4.75 18.13
C TRP A 240 2.07 3.36 17.97
N ASN A 241 1.38 2.30 18.41
CA ASN A 241 1.84 0.92 18.24
C ASN A 241 1.48 0.31 16.88
N CYS A 242 0.67 0.99 16.06
CA CYS A 242 0.39 0.55 14.70
C CYS A 242 1.70 0.43 13.91
N MET A 243 1.79 -0.61 13.07
CA MET A 243 2.99 -0.92 12.30
C MET A 243 3.19 -0.02 11.08
N GLN A 244 2.13 0.71 10.67
CA GLN A 244 2.11 1.47 9.44
C GLN A 244 2.96 2.73 9.53
N GLY A 245 3.84 2.92 8.52
CA GLY A 245 4.75 4.05 8.45
C GLY A 245 4.05 5.42 8.36
N ASP A 246 2.79 5.43 7.92
CA ASP A 246 1.94 6.62 7.79
C ASP A 246 1.67 7.33 9.12
N LEU A 247 1.90 6.70 10.27
CA LEU A 247 1.94 7.37 11.58
C LEU A 247 2.94 8.54 11.62
N LYS A 248 3.99 8.51 10.79
CA LYS A 248 4.94 9.62 10.66
C LYS A 248 4.27 10.91 10.17
N PHE A 249 3.15 10.80 9.44
CA PHE A 249 2.36 11.94 9.01
C PHE A 249 1.76 12.73 10.18
N LEU A 250 1.39 12.07 11.27
CA LEU A 250 0.94 12.74 12.50
C LEU A 250 2.05 13.58 13.12
N LYS A 251 3.29 13.07 13.15
CA LYS A 251 4.46 13.83 13.61
C LYS A 251 4.78 15.01 12.68
N LEU A 252 4.48 14.88 11.40
CA LEU A 252 4.60 15.97 10.44
C LEU A 252 3.56 17.06 10.73
N LEU A 253 2.29 16.69 10.93
CA LEU A 253 1.22 17.65 11.29
C LEU A 253 1.55 18.40 12.60
N GLU A 254 2.12 17.70 13.58
CA GLU A 254 2.58 18.32 14.84
C GLU A 254 3.67 19.40 14.58
N LYS A 255 4.66 19.09 13.72
CA LYS A 255 5.68 20.07 13.30
C LYS A 255 5.09 21.25 12.53
N MET A 256 4.02 21.02 11.77
CA MET A 256 3.27 22.06 11.07
C MET A 256 2.36 22.88 12.00
N GLY A 257 2.27 22.54 13.28
CA GLY A 257 1.56 23.31 14.31
C GLY A 257 0.24 22.74 14.77
N ALA A 258 -0.19 21.56 14.29
CA ALA A 258 -1.33 20.86 14.86
C ALA A 258 -0.99 20.25 16.23
N GLU A 259 -2.00 20.04 17.07
CA GLU A 259 -1.87 19.30 18.31
C GLU A 259 -2.21 17.85 18.08
N VAL A 260 -1.34 16.94 18.54
CA VAL A 260 -1.52 15.48 18.40
C VAL A 260 -1.50 14.84 19.78
N ASN A 261 -2.58 14.20 20.18
CA ASN A 261 -2.76 13.65 21.53
C ASN A 261 -3.25 12.19 21.48
N ASP A 262 -2.80 11.40 22.45
CA ASP A 262 -3.39 10.10 22.71
C ASP A 262 -4.71 10.23 23.46
N THR A 263 -5.70 9.43 23.07
CA THR A 263 -6.97 9.29 23.79
C THR A 263 -7.29 7.81 24.00
N PRO A 264 -8.20 7.47 24.90
CA PRO A 264 -8.62 6.07 25.09
C PRO A 264 -9.19 5.43 23.82
N ASP A 265 -9.77 6.23 22.92
CA ASP A 265 -10.39 5.75 21.67
C ASP A 265 -9.40 5.66 20.51
N GLY A 266 -8.27 6.37 20.58
CA GLY A 266 -7.28 6.45 19.50
C GLY A 266 -6.55 7.79 19.48
N ILE A 267 -5.78 8.06 18.44
CA ILE A 267 -5.05 9.34 18.31
C ILE A 267 -6.01 10.44 17.88
N GLU A 268 -5.90 11.58 18.57
CA GLU A 268 -6.58 12.84 18.27
C GLU A 268 -5.65 13.80 17.57
N VAL A 269 -6.14 14.49 16.54
CA VAL A 269 -5.50 15.67 15.95
C VAL A 269 -6.45 16.86 16.06
N ARG A 270 -5.93 17.99 16.53
CA ARG A 270 -6.57 19.29 16.51
C ARG A 270 -5.81 20.23 15.62
N GLY A 271 -6.52 21.08 14.89
CA GLY A 271 -5.92 22.13 14.09
C GLY A 271 -5.10 23.10 14.94
N ALA A 272 -4.14 23.77 14.31
CA ALA A 272 -3.26 24.73 14.98
C ALA A 272 -4.07 25.83 15.68
N SER A 273 -3.69 26.18 16.91
CA SER A 273 -4.36 27.19 17.73
C SER A 273 -4.40 28.59 17.10
N ASN A 274 -3.41 28.88 16.22
CA ASN A 274 -3.34 30.13 15.45
C ASN A 274 -4.04 30.04 14.08
N GLY A 275 -4.65 28.88 13.74
CA GLY A 275 -5.35 28.63 12.49
C GLY A 275 -4.46 28.55 11.23
N LYS A 276 -3.12 28.45 11.40
CA LYS A 276 -2.16 28.41 10.29
C LYS A 276 -1.26 27.20 10.40
N LEU A 277 -1.03 26.54 9.26
CA LEU A 277 -0.01 25.52 9.12
C LEU A 277 1.35 26.17 8.82
N LYS A 278 2.43 25.60 9.34
CA LYS A 278 3.80 26.06 9.06
C LYS A 278 4.34 25.40 7.79
N GLY A 279 5.11 26.17 7.00
CA GLY A 279 5.95 25.64 5.96
C GLY A 279 6.98 24.66 6.50
N ILE A 280 7.38 23.66 5.69
CA ILE A 280 8.29 22.59 6.14
C ILE A 280 9.02 21.94 4.96
N THR A 281 10.27 21.49 5.21
CA THR A 281 10.97 20.53 4.34
C THR A 281 10.95 19.16 4.99
N VAL A 282 10.54 18.14 4.24
CA VAL A 282 10.36 16.78 4.77
C VAL A 282 10.75 15.69 3.77
N ASP A 283 11.49 14.68 4.27
CA ASP A 283 11.74 13.41 3.57
C ASP A 283 10.54 12.48 3.79
N MET A 284 9.81 12.15 2.71
CA MET A 284 8.62 11.30 2.77
C MET A 284 8.83 9.89 2.22
N LYS A 285 10.05 9.43 2.01
CA LYS A 285 10.33 8.09 1.43
C LYS A 285 9.65 6.92 2.16
N ASP A 286 9.42 7.05 3.49
CA ASP A 286 8.86 5.97 4.32
C ASP A 286 7.34 6.05 4.50
N PHE A 287 6.72 7.17 4.10
CA PHE A 287 5.26 7.39 4.14
C PHE A 287 4.79 8.22 2.93
N SER A 288 5.38 7.91 1.78
CA SER A 288 5.19 8.63 0.52
C SER A 288 3.76 8.61 -0.01
N ASP A 289 2.93 7.70 0.46
CA ASP A 289 1.49 7.66 0.17
C ASP A 289 0.74 8.88 0.71
N GLN A 290 1.32 9.63 1.66
CA GLN A 290 0.77 10.89 2.18
C GLN A 290 1.30 12.13 1.46
N THR A 291 2.09 11.98 0.40
CA THR A 291 2.59 13.12 -0.40
C THR A 291 1.45 13.96 -0.96
N MET A 292 0.40 13.32 -1.54
CA MET A 292 -0.77 14.01 -2.06
C MET A 292 -1.54 14.75 -0.96
N THR A 293 -1.65 14.13 0.23
CA THR A 293 -2.31 14.74 1.39
C THR A 293 -1.57 15.99 1.85
N LEU A 294 -0.24 15.92 1.99
CA LEU A 294 0.57 17.08 2.35
C LEU A 294 0.52 18.17 1.27
N ALA A 295 0.56 17.78 0.00
CA ALA A 295 0.47 18.71 -1.12
C ALA A 295 -0.85 19.49 -1.15
N ALA A 296 -1.96 18.86 -0.76
CA ALA A 296 -3.26 19.51 -0.64
C ALA A 296 -3.33 20.52 0.54
N LEU A 297 -2.52 20.31 1.59
CA LEU A 297 -2.41 21.23 2.72
C LEU A 297 -1.46 22.41 2.44
N ALA A 298 -0.45 22.19 1.61
CA ALA A 298 0.67 23.10 1.38
C ALA A 298 0.26 24.53 0.98
N PRO A 299 -0.75 24.76 0.12
CA PRO A 299 -1.19 26.12 -0.24
C PRO A 299 -1.62 26.99 0.96
N PHE A 300 -2.05 26.36 2.04
CA PHE A 300 -2.56 27.03 3.26
C PHE A 300 -1.49 27.21 4.34
N ALA A 301 -0.24 26.83 4.07
CA ALA A 301 0.87 27.04 4.98
C ALA A 301 1.37 28.50 4.97
N ASP A 302 2.13 28.89 6.00
CA ASP A 302 2.72 30.22 6.12
C ASP A 302 4.08 30.37 5.41
N GLY A 303 4.58 29.30 4.79
CA GLY A 303 5.82 29.23 4.03
C GLY A 303 5.85 28.00 3.11
N ASP A 304 6.91 27.87 2.35
CA ASP A 304 7.09 26.79 1.39
C ASP A 304 7.01 25.40 2.05
N VAL A 305 6.38 24.47 1.35
CA VAL A 305 6.37 23.05 1.70
C VAL A 305 7.18 22.28 0.66
N ARG A 306 8.35 21.77 1.08
CA ARG A 306 9.21 20.96 0.23
C ARG A 306 9.15 19.48 0.64
N ILE A 307 8.84 18.62 -0.31
CA ILE A 307 8.69 17.17 -0.14
C ILE A 307 9.79 16.48 -0.94
N GLU A 308 10.61 15.65 -0.28
CA GLU A 308 11.80 15.04 -0.86
C GLU A 308 11.76 13.51 -0.81
N ASN A 309 12.62 12.87 -1.62
CA ASN A 309 12.81 11.42 -1.71
C ASN A 309 11.53 10.66 -2.11
N ILE A 310 10.77 11.23 -3.04
CA ILE A 310 9.47 10.71 -3.50
C ILE A 310 9.46 10.25 -4.97
N GLY A 311 10.60 10.21 -5.68
CA GLY A 311 10.66 9.88 -7.11
C GLY A 311 10.00 8.55 -7.49
N HIS A 312 10.01 7.57 -6.58
CA HIS A 312 9.38 6.26 -6.78
C HIS A 312 7.85 6.31 -6.94
N ILE A 313 7.17 7.40 -6.45
CA ILE A 313 5.71 7.52 -6.59
C ILE A 313 5.27 7.85 -8.03
N ARG A 314 6.20 8.20 -8.92
CA ARG A 314 5.92 8.37 -10.35
C ARG A 314 5.53 7.07 -11.06
N LEU A 315 5.89 5.91 -10.47
CA LEU A 315 5.64 4.58 -11.03
C LEU A 315 4.50 3.83 -10.31
N GLN A 316 3.67 4.55 -9.56
CA GLN A 316 2.56 3.97 -8.81
C GLN A 316 1.25 4.00 -9.64
N GLU A 317 0.13 4.39 -9.04
CA GLU A 317 -1.17 4.44 -9.70
C GLU A 317 -1.19 5.46 -10.86
N SER A 318 -0.47 6.56 -10.67
CA SER A 318 -0.22 7.63 -11.64
C SER A 318 1.22 8.12 -11.49
N ASP A 319 1.70 9.00 -12.37
CA ASP A 319 2.85 9.85 -12.05
C ASP A 319 2.39 10.90 -11.03
N ARG A 320 2.44 10.53 -9.76
CA ARG A 320 1.87 11.31 -8.66
C ARG A 320 2.50 12.69 -8.51
N ILE A 321 3.81 12.84 -8.75
CA ILE A 321 4.47 14.14 -8.65
C ILE A 321 3.93 15.08 -9.74
N HIS A 322 3.87 14.57 -10.97
CA HIS A 322 3.32 15.34 -12.08
C HIS A 322 1.82 15.66 -11.91
N ALA A 323 1.04 14.70 -11.41
CA ALA A 323 -0.38 14.90 -11.11
C ALA A 323 -0.57 15.99 -10.05
N ILE A 324 0.21 15.96 -8.95
CA ILE A 324 0.20 17.01 -7.92
C ILE A 324 0.50 18.38 -8.53
N ALA A 325 1.59 18.51 -9.29
CA ALA A 325 1.99 19.78 -9.89
C ALA A 325 0.92 20.32 -10.84
N THR A 326 0.32 19.44 -11.65
CA THR A 326 -0.74 19.80 -12.59
C THR A 326 -2.00 20.31 -11.86
N GLU A 327 -2.45 19.60 -10.83
CA GLU A 327 -3.67 19.97 -10.11
C GLU A 327 -3.46 21.21 -9.22
N LEU A 328 -2.28 21.40 -8.64
CA LEU A 328 -1.92 22.65 -7.97
C LEU A 328 -1.94 23.82 -8.96
N GLY A 329 -1.42 23.65 -10.18
CA GLY A 329 -1.50 24.65 -11.23
C GLY A 329 -2.95 25.01 -11.62
N ARG A 330 -3.89 24.01 -11.67
CA ARG A 330 -5.32 24.28 -11.87
C ARG A 330 -5.94 25.13 -10.75
N LEU A 331 -5.49 24.88 -9.53
CA LEU A 331 -5.88 25.70 -8.38
C LEU A 331 -5.23 27.09 -8.35
N GLY A 332 -4.34 27.40 -9.31
CA GLY A 332 -3.60 28.66 -9.34
C GLY A 332 -2.45 28.74 -8.34
N ILE A 333 -1.97 27.62 -7.86
CA ILE A 333 -0.85 27.50 -6.93
C ILE A 333 0.45 27.21 -7.68
N CYS A 334 1.50 27.97 -7.37
CA CYS A 334 2.84 27.75 -7.92
C CYS A 334 3.54 26.60 -7.20
N CYS A 335 4.25 25.76 -7.95
CA CYS A 335 5.11 24.74 -7.41
C CYS A 335 6.27 24.45 -8.36
N ASP A 336 7.39 23.97 -7.82
CA ASP A 336 8.57 23.52 -8.54
C ASP A 336 8.61 21.99 -8.53
N GLU A 337 8.32 21.39 -9.69
CA GLU A 337 8.38 19.94 -9.89
C GLU A 337 9.83 19.54 -10.21
N GLU A 338 10.36 18.58 -9.41
CA GLU A 338 11.66 17.96 -9.63
C GLU A 338 11.50 16.44 -9.87
N LYS A 339 12.58 15.75 -10.24
CA LYS A 339 12.56 14.30 -10.50
C LYS A 339 12.14 13.51 -9.24
N ASP A 340 12.63 13.90 -8.08
CA ASP A 340 12.49 13.18 -6.80
C ASP A 340 11.93 14.05 -5.67
N ALA A 341 11.46 15.26 -5.99
CA ALA A 341 10.95 16.22 -5.02
C ALA A 341 9.90 17.14 -5.65
N ILE A 342 9.17 17.84 -4.81
CA ILE A 342 8.31 18.94 -5.20
C ILE A 342 8.35 20.02 -4.11
N THR A 343 8.47 21.31 -4.52
CA THR A 343 8.32 22.45 -3.65
C THR A 343 7.01 23.17 -3.98
N ILE A 344 6.17 23.38 -2.99
CA ILE A 344 4.84 24.00 -3.16
C ILE A 344 4.85 25.33 -2.41
N HIS A 345 4.55 26.42 -3.12
CA HIS A 345 4.50 27.75 -2.55
C HIS A 345 3.12 28.06 -1.97
N PRO A 346 3.03 28.74 -0.82
CA PRO A 346 1.74 29.13 -0.27
C PRO A 346 0.98 30.06 -1.20
N GLY A 347 -0.36 29.98 -1.16
CA GLY A 347 -1.20 30.79 -2.04
C GLY A 347 -2.68 30.66 -1.70
N THR A 348 -3.52 31.30 -2.48
CA THR A 348 -4.98 31.20 -2.35
C THR A 348 -5.52 30.33 -3.48
N PRO A 349 -5.89 29.08 -3.22
CA PRO A 349 -6.43 28.21 -4.25
C PRO A 349 -7.74 28.77 -4.81
N LYS A 350 -7.94 28.56 -6.13
CA LYS A 350 -9.15 28.96 -6.86
C LYS A 350 -10.06 27.76 -7.09
N PRO A 351 -11.38 27.97 -7.29
CA PRO A 351 -12.29 26.92 -7.72
C PRO A 351 -11.76 26.17 -8.96
N ALA A 352 -11.81 24.84 -8.94
CA ALA A 352 -11.34 24.04 -10.06
C ALA A 352 -11.95 22.62 -10.03
N VAL A 353 -11.98 21.95 -11.19
CA VAL A 353 -12.27 20.54 -11.33
C VAL A 353 -10.95 19.77 -11.26
N ILE A 354 -10.76 19.01 -10.21
CA ILE A 354 -9.56 18.20 -9.97
C ILE A 354 -9.65 16.90 -10.73
N GLN A 355 -8.65 16.63 -11.57
CA GLN A 355 -8.52 15.33 -12.24
C GLN A 355 -7.88 14.31 -11.29
N THR A 356 -8.45 13.12 -11.23
CA THR A 356 -8.01 12.10 -10.28
C THR A 356 -6.97 11.13 -10.84
N TYR A 357 -6.80 11.07 -12.17
CA TYR A 357 -5.86 10.14 -12.83
C TYR A 357 -6.13 8.68 -12.49
N GLU A 358 -7.38 8.32 -12.19
CA GLU A 358 -7.78 7.01 -11.65
C GLU A 358 -7.03 6.65 -10.33
N ASP A 359 -6.49 7.65 -9.64
CA ASP A 359 -5.75 7.50 -8.39
C ASP A 359 -6.62 7.96 -7.22
N HIS A 360 -7.01 7.00 -6.39
CA HIS A 360 -7.83 7.22 -5.20
C HIS A 360 -7.20 8.23 -4.22
N ARG A 361 -5.85 8.28 -4.14
CA ARG A 361 -5.16 9.21 -3.25
C ARG A 361 -5.23 10.64 -3.74
N MET A 362 -5.20 10.87 -5.06
CA MET A 362 -5.45 12.19 -5.64
C MET A 362 -6.87 12.66 -5.31
N ALA A 363 -7.88 11.80 -5.49
CA ALA A 363 -9.27 12.14 -5.18
C ALA A 363 -9.47 12.51 -3.71
N MET A 364 -9.00 11.65 -2.78
CA MET A 364 -9.16 11.85 -1.35
C MET A 364 -8.36 13.06 -0.82
N ALA A 365 -7.12 13.21 -1.25
CA ALA A 365 -6.26 14.30 -0.79
C ALA A 365 -6.76 15.67 -1.26
N PHE A 366 -7.03 15.81 -2.56
CA PHE A 366 -7.43 17.11 -3.11
C PHE A 366 -8.87 17.49 -2.76
N SER A 367 -9.73 16.54 -2.34
CA SER A 367 -11.04 16.87 -1.76
C SER A 367 -10.92 17.74 -0.50
N LEU A 368 -9.81 17.62 0.24
CA LEU A 368 -9.55 18.43 1.44
C LEU A 368 -9.47 19.93 1.12
N VAL A 369 -9.01 20.31 -0.07
CA VAL A 369 -8.99 21.71 -0.52
C VAL A 369 -10.41 22.29 -0.49
N GLY A 370 -11.43 21.47 -0.85
CA GLY A 370 -12.84 21.85 -0.81
C GLY A 370 -13.38 22.19 0.57
N LEU A 371 -12.70 21.78 1.65
CA LEU A 371 -13.06 22.19 3.02
C LEU A 371 -12.78 23.67 3.32
N ARG A 372 -11.94 24.31 2.50
CA ARG A 372 -11.53 25.72 2.65
C ARG A 372 -11.89 26.59 1.46
N VAL A 373 -12.14 25.98 0.29
CA VAL A 373 -12.38 26.69 -0.99
C VAL A 373 -13.65 26.14 -1.63
N ALA A 374 -14.65 27.00 -1.74
CA ALA A 374 -15.90 26.62 -2.43
C ALA A 374 -15.65 26.41 -3.95
N GLY A 375 -16.39 25.48 -4.55
CA GLY A 375 -16.31 25.21 -6.00
C GLY A 375 -15.14 24.29 -6.39
N ILE A 376 -14.60 23.51 -5.46
CA ILE A 376 -13.72 22.39 -5.78
C ILE A 376 -14.58 21.17 -6.12
N GLU A 377 -14.35 20.60 -7.29
CA GLU A 377 -15.03 19.40 -7.79
C GLU A 377 -14.01 18.28 -8.03
N ILE A 378 -14.37 17.04 -7.75
CA ILE A 378 -13.54 15.85 -8.02
C ILE A 378 -14.12 15.12 -9.23
N SER A 379 -13.37 15.01 -10.33
CA SER A 379 -13.86 14.50 -11.62
C SER A 379 -14.30 13.03 -11.58
N ASN A 380 -13.59 12.18 -10.82
CA ASN A 380 -13.94 10.77 -10.64
C ASN A 380 -13.80 10.36 -9.18
N PRO A 381 -14.80 10.65 -8.32
CA PRO A 381 -14.76 10.26 -6.91
C PRO A 381 -14.82 8.74 -6.71
N MET A 382 -15.34 7.99 -7.70
CA MET A 382 -15.50 6.55 -7.60
C MET A 382 -14.18 5.78 -7.60
N CYS A 383 -13.06 6.37 -8.03
CA CYS A 383 -11.74 5.74 -7.94
C CYS A 383 -11.35 5.44 -6.47
N CYS A 384 -11.97 6.09 -5.47
CA CYS A 384 -11.78 5.79 -4.05
C CYS A 384 -12.25 4.38 -3.65
N ARG A 385 -13.10 3.71 -4.42
CA ARG A 385 -13.53 2.33 -4.17
C ARG A 385 -12.37 1.34 -4.08
N LYS A 386 -11.26 1.69 -4.68
CA LYS A 386 -10.05 0.89 -4.61
C LYS A 386 -9.65 0.57 -3.17
N THR A 387 -9.69 1.56 -2.27
CA THR A 387 -9.23 1.42 -0.88
C THR A 387 -10.26 1.90 0.16
N PHE A 388 -11.16 2.83 -0.16
CA PHE A 388 -12.14 3.38 0.76
C PHE A 388 -13.44 3.73 0.03
N GLU A 389 -14.32 2.74 -0.11
CA GLU A 389 -15.54 2.82 -0.93
C GLU A 389 -16.48 3.99 -0.53
N THR A 390 -16.60 4.26 0.76
CA THR A 390 -17.52 5.27 1.32
C THR A 390 -16.82 6.55 1.77
N TYR A 391 -15.64 6.85 1.25
CA TYR A 391 -14.84 8.00 1.70
C TYR A 391 -15.63 9.33 1.67
N PHE A 392 -16.26 9.64 0.55
CA PHE A 392 -16.99 10.92 0.39
C PHE A 392 -18.22 10.97 1.28
N GLU A 393 -18.95 9.88 1.46
CA GLU A 393 -20.10 9.79 2.38
C GLU A 393 -19.66 10.08 3.83
N VAL A 394 -18.52 9.50 4.24
CA VAL A 394 -17.94 9.75 5.57
C VAL A 394 -17.48 11.19 5.70
N LEU A 395 -16.78 11.75 4.72
CA LEU A 395 -16.31 13.14 4.74
C LEU A 395 -17.52 14.10 4.86
N ASP A 396 -18.54 13.93 4.02
CA ASP A 396 -19.75 14.76 4.04
C ASP A 396 -20.49 14.68 5.38
N SER A 397 -20.57 13.48 5.98
CA SER A 397 -21.22 13.29 7.28
C SER A 397 -20.51 14.03 8.42
N LEU A 398 -19.19 14.22 8.30
CA LEU A 398 -18.40 14.97 9.29
C LEU A 398 -18.50 16.46 9.09
N CYS A 399 -18.58 16.94 7.83
CA CYS A 399 -18.69 18.35 7.49
C CYS A 399 -20.11 18.92 7.77
N SER A 400 -21.13 18.07 7.76
CA SER A 400 -22.54 18.45 7.95
C SER A 400 -22.96 18.57 9.42
N ARG A 401 -22.08 18.30 10.38
CA ARG A 401 -22.36 18.43 11.81
C ARG A 401 -22.09 19.86 12.26
N PRO A 402 -23.09 20.56 12.83
CA PRO A 402 -22.94 21.90 13.35
C PRO A 402 -21.97 21.94 14.54
#